data_40d041fd94441333be2e8beaefd79939
#
_entry.id   40d041fd94441333be2e8beaefd79939
#
_cell.length_a   1.000
_cell.length_b   1.000
_cell.length_c   1.000
_cell.angle_alpha   90.00
_cell.angle_beta   90.00
_cell.angle_gamma   90.00
#
_symmetry.space_group_name_H-M   'P 1'
#
loop_
_entity.id
_entity.type
_entity.pdbx_description
1 polymer ?
#
loop_
_entity_poly.entity_id
_entity_poly.type
_entity_poly.pdbx_seq_one_letter_code
_entity_poly.pdbx_strand_id
1 'polypeptide(L)'
;SALRPAILYGVDTRSALEIDELTERYGADRVLEVCGNGMTSQSVGPKIEWVKRNEPEVWAKTKRFLMAHTYCVFHLTGEYVLDHLAASMCEPLYSPFTNDWVDEWVKDICGDLPMPRLMWSNEVAGRITDNAARITGLRPGTPVAVGSVDAFVEALSVGVSQPGQVMLMYGSTMVAVQISDHALQGPSL
;
A
#
# COMPACT_ATOMS: atom_id res chain seq x y z
N SER A 1 13.45 -2.65 -13.85
CA SER A 1 12.51 -3.73 -14.26
C SER A 1 12.02 -4.48 -13.04
N ALA A 2 10.83 -5.06 -13.12
CA ALA A 2 10.33 -5.96 -12.11
C ALA A 2 11.22 -7.22 -12.04
N LEU A 3 11.51 -7.70 -10.84
CA LEU A 3 12.35 -8.88 -10.60
C LEU A 3 11.53 -10.18 -10.60
N ARG A 4 10.23 -10.08 -10.44
CA ARG A 4 9.27 -11.19 -10.38
C ARG A 4 7.87 -10.71 -10.80
N PRO A 5 6.93 -11.61 -11.13
CA PRO A 5 5.53 -11.26 -11.28
C PRO A 5 4.95 -10.66 -10.00
N ALA A 6 3.95 -9.77 -10.14
CA ALA A 6 3.27 -9.18 -8.99
C ALA A 6 2.60 -10.26 -8.11
N ILE A 7 2.59 -10.05 -6.82
CA ILE A 7 1.74 -10.79 -5.88
C ILE A 7 0.38 -10.09 -5.89
N LEU A 8 -0.67 -10.83 -6.16
CA LEU A 8 -2.02 -10.28 -6.13
C LEU A 8 -2.42 -9.93 -4.69
N TYR A 9 -3.36 -9.03 -4.54
CA TYR A 9 -3.84 -8.64 -3.21
C TYR A 9 -4.56 -9.80 -2.50
N GLY A 10 -5.63 -9.62 -1.76
CA GLY A 10 -6.27 -10.61 -0.89
C GLY A 10 -6.59 -11.99 -1.46
N VAL A 11 -6.64 -12.17 -2.79
CA VAL A 11 -6.82 -13.50 -3.42
C VAL A 11 -5.57 -14.37 -3.37
N ASP A 12 -4.41 -13.80 -3.13
CA ASP A 12 -3.14 -14.52 -3.01
C ASP A 12 -2.80 -14.76 -1.53
N THR A 13 -3.09 -15.94 -1.07
CA THR A 13 -2.95 -16.34 0.35
C THR A 13 -1.59 -16.98 0.68
N ARG A 14 -0.58 -16.81 -0.18
CA ARG A 14 0.74 -17.46 0.00
C ARG A 14 1.44 -17.12 1.32
N SER A 15 1.17 -15.95 1.89
CA SER A 15 1.77 -15.46 3.13
C SER A 15 0.96 -15.77 4.39
N ALA A 16 0.08 -16.78 4.35
CA ALA A 16 -0.74 -17.12 5.51
C ALA A 16 0.11 -17.48 6.74
N LEU A 17 1.19 -18.24 6.55
CA LEU A 17 2.12 -18.59 7.62
C LEU A 17 2.81 -17.35 8.21
N GLU A 18 3.24 -16.42 7.35
CA GLU A 18 3.89 -15.18 7.78
C GLU A 18 2.91 -14.26 8.54
N ILE A 19 1.62 -14.28 8.21
CA ILE A 19 0.58 -13.58 8.97
C ILE A 19 0.51 -14.12 10.39
N ASP A 20 0.43 -15.44 10.54
CA ASP A 20 0.34 -16.09 11.85
C ASP A 20 1.59 -15.81 12.69
N GLU A 21 2.78 -16.02 12.11
CA GLU A 21 4.05 -15.81 12.80
C GLU A 21 4.31 -14.34 13.20
N LEU A 22 3.97 -13.38 12.32
CA LEU A 22 4.12 -11.95 12.62
C LEU A 22 3.08 -11.51 13.66
N THR A 23 1.86 -12.07 13.61
CA THR A 23 0.82 -11.80 14.61
C THR A 23 1.24 -12.33 15.98
N GLU A 24 1.84 -13.52 16.06
CA GLU A 24 2.39 -14.06 17.29
C GLU A 24 3.57 -13.22 17.81
N ARG A 25 4.47 -12.82 16.88
CA ARG A 25 5.69 -12.04 17.20
C ARG A 25 5.39 -10.67 17.78
N TYR A 26 4.45 -9.95 17.19
CA TYR A 26 4.13 -8.56 17.59
C TYR A 26 2.98 -8.46 18.58
N GLY A 27 2.15 -9.49 18.69
CA GLY A 27 0.92 -9.51 19.49
C GLY A 27 -0.26 -8.92 18.73
N ALA A 28 -1.37 -9.68 18.61
CA ALA A 28 -2.56 -9.27 17.87
C ALA A 28 -3.12 -7.93 18.34
N ASP A 29 -3.23 -7.75 19.66
CA ASP A 29 -3.74 -6.50 20.26
C ASP A 29 -2.85 -5.30 19.91
N ARG A 30 -1.53 -5.48 19.96
CA ARG A 30 -0.58 -4.40 19.61
C ARG A 30 -0.64 -4.05 18.12
N VAL A 31 -0.77 -5.05 17.24
CA VAL A 31 -0.95 -4.79 15.79
C VAL A 31 -2.23 -4.01 15.56
N LEU A 32 -3.33 -4.41 16.21
CA LEU A 32 -4.61 -3.70 16.11
C LEU A 32 -4.52 -2.26 16.65
N GLU A 33 -3.86 -2.06 17.79
CA GLU A 33 -3.66 -0.73 18.38
C GLU A 33 -2.83 0.21 17.48
N VAL A 34 -1.78 -0.31 16.86
CA VAL A 34 -0.83 0.48 16.05
C VAL A 34 -1.32 0.69 14.62
N CYS A 35 -1.92 -0.33 14.00
CA CYS A 35 -2.31 -0.31 12.59
C CYS A 35 -3.79 -0.08 12.35
N GLY A 36 -4.63 -0.13 13.40
CA GLY A 36 -6.08 -0.03 13.29
C GLY A 36 -6.77 -1.31 12.82
N ASN A 37 -6.04 -2.22 12.22
CA ASN A 37 -6.50 -3.52 11.70
C ASN A 37 -5.52 -4.64 12.04
N GLY A 38 -6.02 -5.87 12.10
CA GLY A 38 -5.20 -7.07 12.09
C GLY A 38 -4.63 -7.35 10.69
N MET A 39 -3.57 -8.17 10.63
CA MET A 39 -3.01 -8.60 9.34
C MET A 39 -3.94 -9.60 8.65
N THR A 40 -4.07 -9.45 7.33
CA THR A 40 -4.89 -10.31 6.46
C THR A 40 -4.12 -10.70 5.20
N SER A 41 -4.74 -11.51 4.33
CA SER A 41 -4.16 -11.81 3.01
C SER A 41 -3.99 -10.57 2.11
N GLN A 42 -4.55 -9.43 2.48
CA GLN A 42 -4.33 -8.15 1.78
C GLN A 42 -3.06 -7.44 2.24
N SER A 43 -2.60 -7.69 3.46
CA SER A 43 -1.46 -7.01 4.07
C SER A 43 -0.17 -7.22 3.30
N VAL A 44 0.58 -6.13 3.11
CA VAL A 44 1.82 -6.14 2.30
C VAL A 44 3.01 -6.65 3.11
N GLY A 45 3.09 -6.35 4.42
CA GLY A 45 4.19 -6.75 5.29
C GLY A 45 4.47 -8.27 5.27
N PRO A 46 3.46 -9.14 5.50
CA PRO A 46 3.64 -10.58 5.41
C PRO A 46 4.08 -11.07 4.02
N LYS A 47 3.65 -10.40 2.94
CA LYS A 47 4.10 -10.73 1.58
C LYS A 47 5.56 -10.38 1.34
N ILE A 48 6.06 -9.29 1.94
CA ILE A 48 7.48 -8.94 1.91
C ILE A 48 8.29 -10.01 2.66
N GLU A 49 7.86 -10.41 3.86
CA GLU A 49 8.51 -11.47 4.63
C GLU A 49 8.50 -12.81 3.86
N TRP A 50 7.40 -13.13 3.19
CA TRP A 50 7.31 -14.31 2.34
C TRP A 50 8.35 -14.29 1.20
N VAL A 51 8.50 -13.16 0.49
CA VAL A 51 9.49 -13.01 -0.58
C VAL A 51 10.91 -13.16 -0.03
N LYS A 52 11.20 -12.54 1.11
CA LYS A 52 12.49 -12.62 1.78
C LYS A 52 12.87 -14.07 2.12
N ARG A 53 11.91 -14.87 2.58
CA ARG A 53 12.07 -16.26 2.99
C ARG A 53 12.13 -17.23 1.80
N ASN A 54 11.20 -17.09 0.85
CA ASN A 54 10.98 -18.09 -0.19
C ASN A 54 11.66 -17.76 -1.52
N GLU A 55 12.03 -16.49 -1.74
CA GLU A 55 12.71 -16.02 -2.95
C GLU A 55 14.01 -15.22 -2.61
N PRO A 56 14.98 -15.80 -1.88
CA PRO A 56 16.15 -15.07 -1.36
C PRO A 56 17.00 -14.43 -2.46
N GLU A 57 17.09 -15.03 -3.64
CA GLU A 57 17.79 -14.45 -4.79
C GLU A 57 17.09 -13.21 -5.36
N VAL A 58 15.76 -13.18 -5.31
CA VAL A 58 14.95 -12.01 -5.68
C VAL A 58 15.14 -10.94 -4.62
N TRP A 59 15.02 -11.32 -3.34
CA TRP A 59 15.21 -10.41 -2.22
C TRP A 59 16.55 -9.70 -2.25
N ALA A 60 17.65 -10.43 -2.43
CA ALA A 60 19.00 -9.88 -2.49
C ALA A 60 19.19 -8.81 -3.59
N LYS A 61 18.38 -8.84 -4.63
CA LYS A 61 18.39 -7.87 -5.74
C LYS A 61 17.33 -6.79 -5.60
N THR A 62 16.41 -6.93 -4.63
CA THR A 62 15.29 -6.01 -4.45
C THR A 62 15.79 -4.66 -3.95
N LYS A 63 15.33 -3.61 -4.60
CA LYS A 63 15.66 -2.21 -4.25
C LYS A 63 14.43 -1.42 -3.80
N ARG A 64 13.23 -1.87 -4.14
CA ARG A 64 11.96 -1.23 -3.83
C ARG A 64 10.85 -2.25 -3.92
N PHE A 65 9.79 -2.04 -3.15
CA PHE A 65 8.49 -2.64 -3.44
C PHE A 65 7.55 -1.55 -3.98
N LEU A 66 6.64 -1.90 -4.85
CA LEU A 66 5.73 -0.96 -5.49
C LEU A 66 4.33 -1.59 -5.53
N MET A 67 3.32 -0.84 -5.19
CA MET A 67 1.93 -1.20 -5.47
C MET A 67 1.58 -0.83 -6.92
N ALA A 68 0.47 -1.35 -7.44
CA ALA A 68 0.14 -1.22 -8.85
C ALA A 68 0.14 0.25 -9.35
N HIS A 69 -0.52 1.15 -8.60
CA HIS A 69 -0.59 2.56 -8.97
C HIS A 69 0.79 3.24 -8.84
N THR A 70 1.54 2.97 -7.76
CA THR A 70 2.86 3.58 -7.57
C THR A 70 3.92 3.03 -8.51
N TYR A 71 3.73 1.81 -9.03
CA TYR A 71 4.52 1.31 -10.15
C TYR A 71 4.36 2.19 -11.40
N CYS A 72 3.12 2.58 -11.72
CA CYS A 72 2.85 3.52 -12.81
C CYS A 72 3.49 4.89 -12.54
N VAL A 73 3.28 5.45 -11.35
CA VAL A 73 3.88 6.73 -10.94
C VAL A 73 5.40 6.70 -11.06
N PHE A 74 6.04 5.64 -10.55
CA PHE A 74 7.49 5.48 -10.62
C PHE A 74 8.00 5.44 -12.06
N HIS A 75 7.32 4.73 -12.96
CA HIS A 75 7.73 4.66 -14.36
C HIS A 75 7.47 5.95 -15.14
N LEU A 76 6.49 6.74 -14.74
CA LEU A 76 6.19 8.02 -15.35
C LEU A 76 7.12 9.14 -14.87
N THR A 77 7.51 9.13 -13.59
CA THR A 77 8.17 10.26 -12.94
C THR A 77 9.57 9.95 -12.40
N GLY A 78 9.86 8.70 -12.09
CA GLY A 78 11.05 8.28 -11.35
C GLY A 78 10.91 8.39 -9.82
N GLU A 79 9.80 8.95 -9.32
CA GLU A 79 9.58 9.16 -7.89
C GLU A 79 9.13 7.88 -7.18
N TYR A 80 9.73 7.60 -6.02
CA TYR A 80 9.37 6.46 -5.17
C TYR A 80 8.50 6.92 -4.01
N VAL A 81 7.21 6.87 -4.22
CA VAL A 81 6.18 7.39 -3.30
C VAL A 81 5.09 6.36 -3.05
N LEU A 82 4.35 6.55 -1.96
CA LEU A 82 3.14 5.78 -1.63
C LEU A 82 2.16 6.72 -0.93
N ASP A 83 0.87 6.62 -1.26
CA ASP A 83 -0.16 7.38 -0.58
C ASP A 83 -0.52 6.73 0.77
N HIS A 84 -0.97 7.56 1.72
CA HIS A 84 -1.33 7.13 3.08
C HIS A 84 -2.43 6.07 3.11
N LEU A 85 -3.40 6.11 2.17
CA LEU A 85 -4.46 5.11 2.10
C LEU A 85 -3.92 3.74 1.67
N ALA A 86 -3.06 3.70 0.65
CA ALA A 86 -2.41 2.45 0.26
C ALA A 86 -1.37 1.99 1.29
N ALA A 87 -0.72 2.92 1.99
CA ALA A 87 0.20 2.59 3.08
C ALA A 87 -0.53 1.89 4.25
N SER A 88 -1.80 2.23 4.50
CA SER A 88 -2.60 1.54 5.52
C SER A 88 -2.87 0.07 5.24
N MET A 89 -2.65 -0.39 3.99
CA MET A 89 -2.69 -1.82 3.61
C MET A 89 -1.33 -2.50 3.76
N CYS A 90 -0.33 -1.78 4.24
CA CYS A 90 1.01 -2.33 4.48
C CYS A 90 1.19 -2.86 5.92
N GLU A 91 0.11 -3.29 6.59
CA GLU A 91 0.24 -3.85 7.93
C GLU A 91 1.35 -4.93 7.98
N PRO A 92 2.12 -4.98 9.04
CA PRO A 92 2.13 -4.12 10.22
C PRO A 92 3.04 -2.88 10.09
N LEU A 93 3.47 -2.52 8.88
CA LEU A 93 4.54 -1.54 8.62
C LEU A 93 4.13 -0.07 8.78
N TYR A 94 2.82 0.24 8.81
CA TYR A 94 2.30 1.60 8.80
C TYR A 94 1.26 1.82 9.89
N SER A 95 1.24 3.03 10.48
CA SER A 95 0.23 3.44 11.44
C SER A 95 -0.62 4.61 10.91
N PRO A 96 -1.94 4.45 10.77
CA PRO A 96 -2.84 5.54 10.37
C PRO A 96 -3.05 6.58 11.49
N PHE A 97 -2.64 6.27 12.73
CA PHE A 97 -2.75 7.18 13.86
C PHE A 97 -1.61 8.20 13.90
N THR A 98 -0.44 7.82 13.39
CA THR A 98 0.72 8.72 13.25
C THR A 98 0.93 9.21 11.83
N ASN A 99 0.26 8.61 10.85
CA ASN A 99 0.47 8.78 9.41
C ASN A 99 1.93 8.53 9.00
N ASP A 100 2.55 7.50 9.58
CA ASP A 100 3.96 7.22 9.34
C ASP A 100 4.26 5.72 9.41
N TRP A 101 5.46 5.36 8.95
CA TRP A 101 6.00 4.01 9.06
C TRP A 101 6.29 3.65 10.50
N VAL A 102 6.09 2.38 10.85
CA VAL A 102 6.45 1.80 12.14
C VAL A 102 7.90 1.30 12.06
N ASP A 103 8.86 2.16 12.35
CA ASP A 103 10.29 1.94 12.14
C ASP A 103 10.80 0.61 12.68
N GLU A 104 10.34 0.20 13.87
CA GLU A 104 10.73 -1.07 14.50
C GLU A 104 10.35 -2.26 13.62
N TRP A 105 9.11 -2.28 13.11
CA TRP A 105 8.60 -3.38 12.30
C TRP A 105 9.12 -3.30 10.85
N VAL A 106 9.31 -2.09 10.33
CA VAL A 106 9.99 -1.89 9.04
C VAL A 106 11.40 -2.47 9.11
N LYS A 107 12.16 -2.19 10.17
CA LYS A 107 13.53 -2.70 10.31
C LYS A 107 13.55 -4.23 10.41
N ASP A 108 12.62 -4.84 11.13
CA ASP A 108 12.53 -6.29 11.30
C ASP A 108 12.16 -7.00 9.98
N ILE A 109 11.09 -6.54 9.32
CA ILE A 109 10.56 -7.18 8.11
C ILE A 109 11.38 -6.81 6.87
N CYS A 110 11.61 -5.50 6.65
CA CYS A 110 12.20 -4.98 5.42
C CYS A 110 13.73 -4.84 5.50
N GLY A 111 14.33 -4.85 6.71
CA GLY A 111 15.76 -4.64 6.89
C GLY A 111 16.19 -3.25 6.43
N ASP A 112 17.13 -3.20 5.48
CA ASP A 112 17.66 -1.96 4.92
C ASP A 112 16.97 -1.55 3.60
N LEU A 113 15.85 -2.21 3.22
CA LEU A 113 15.09 -1.82 2.05
C LEU A 113 14.50 -0.42 2.27
N PRO A 114 14.78 0.55 1.39
CA PRO A 114 14.23 1.90 1.55
C PRO A 114 12.70 1.86 1.41
N MET A 115 12.02 2.55 2.31
CA MET A 115 10.58 2.73 2.24
C MET A 115 10.21 3.86 1.29
N PRO A 116 9.05 3.81 0.61
CA PRO A 116 8.58 4.91 -0.21
C PRO A 116 8.27 6.14 0.65
N ARG A 117 8.49 7.33 0.09
CA ARG A 117 8.07 8.59 0.72
C ARG A 117 6.55 8.63 0.77
N LEU A 118 6.00 8.86 1.96
CA LEU A 118 4.56 8.99 2.16
C LEU A 118 4.07 10.35 1.67
N MET A 119 2.92 10.34 1.02
CA MET A 119 2.26 11.54 0.48
C MET A 119 0.74 11.37 0.51
N TRP A 120 0.00 12.46 0.35
CA TRP A 120 -1.44 12.37 0.12
C TRP A 120 -1.74 12.09 -1.34
N SER A 121 -2.83 11.38 -1.61
CA SER A 121 -3.21 10.90 -2.95
C SER A 121 -3.37 12.02 -3.99
N ASN A 122 -3.77 13.22 -3.55
CA ASN A 122 -3.98 14.40 -4.39
C ASN A 122 -2.72 15.26 -4.59
N GLU A 123 -1.62 14.94 -3.93
CA GLU A 123 -0.37 15.65 -4.13
C GLU A 123 0.30 15.25 -5.45
N VAL A 124 1.11 16.14 -5.97
CA VAL A 124 1.91 15.87 -7.18
C VAL A 124 3.16 15.09 -6.78
N ALA A 125 3.22 13.82 -7.17
CA ALA A 125 4.38 12.96 -6.96
C ALA A 125 5.60 13.46 -7.72
N GLY A 126 5.39 13.86 -8.97
CA GLY A 126 6.43 14.31 -9.88
C GLY A 126 5.85 14.74 -11.23
N ARG A 127 6.70 14.75 -12.24
CA ARG A 127 6.32 15.15 -13.60
C ARG A 127 6.74 14.08 -14.60
N ILE A 128 5.99 13.97 -15.70
CA ILE A 128 6.33 13.07 -16.80
C ILE A 128 7.74 13.37 -17.30
N THR A 129 8.61 12.36 -17.23
CA THR A 129 9.98 12.45 -17.74
C THR A 129 10.02 12.35 -19.27
N ASP A 130 11.10 12.83 -19.90
CA ASP A 130 11.29 12.70 -21.36
C ASP A 130 11.27 11.22 -21.80
N ASN A 131 11.80 10.32 -20.98
CA ASN A 131 11.76 8.89 -21.26
C ASN A 131 10.34 8.34 -21.24
N ALA A 132 9.57 8.67 -20.22
CA ALA A 132 8.17 8.26 -20.12
C ALA A 132 7.34 8.85 -21.28
N ALA A 133 7.57 10.11 -21.62
CA ALA A 133 6.91 10.78 -22.75
C ALA A 133 7.14 10.04 -24.09
N ARG A 134 8.36 9.62 -24.36
CA ARG A 134 8.68 8.83 -25.57
C ARG A 134 7.95 7.50 -25.64
N ILE A 135 7.77 6.85 -24.50
CA ILE A 135 7.15 5.51 -24.43
C ILE A 135 5.62 5.60 -24.48
N THR A 136 5.05 6.61 -23.83
CA THR A 136 3.60 6.71 -23.62
C THR A 136 2.89 7.67 -24.58
N GLY A 137 3.63 8.59 -25.21
CA GLY A 137 3.06 9.68 -25.98
C GLY A 137 2.54 10.85 -25.12
N LEU A 138 2.66 10.78 -23.80
CA LEU A 138 2.26 11.86 -22.90
C LEU A 138 3.21 13.04 -23.02
N ARG A 139 2.69 14.27 -22.75
CA ARG A 139 3.50 15.48 -22.80
C ARG A 139 4.54 15.51 -21.67
N PRO A 140 5.83 15.75 -21.97
CA PRO A 140 6.85 15.93 -20.93
C PRO A 140 6.48 17.06 -19.96
N GLY A 141 6.83 16.91 -18.70
CA GLY A 141 6.57 17.91 -17.66
C GLY A 141 5.14 17.96 -17.13
N THR A 142 4.20 17.18 -17.69
CA THR A 142 2.84 17.06 -17.13
C THR A 142 2.92 16.56 -15.68
N PRO A 143 2.25 17.23 -14.70
CA PRO A 143 2.23 16.75 -13.32
C PRO A 143 1.49 15.41 -13.21
N VAL A 144 2.00 14.54 -12.35
CA VAL A 144 1.44 13.23 -12.04
C VAL A 144 1.09 13.19 -10.56
N ALA A 145 -0.18 13.00 -10.23
CA ALA A 145 -0.62 12.80 -8.86
C ALA A 145 -0.11 11.46 -8.32
N VAL A 146 0.01 11.35 -6.98
CA VAL A 146 0.36 10.09 -6.32
C VAL A 146 -0.70 9.04 -6.63
N GLY A 147 -1.98 9.42 -6.61
CA GLY A 147 -3.10 8.50 -6.80
C GLY A 147 -3.32 7.63 -5.57
N SER A 148 -4.24 6.68 -5.68
CA SER A 148 -4.55 5.73 -4.61
C SER A 148 -5.11 4.42 -5.17
N VAL A 149 -5.55 3.53 -4.28
CA VAL A 149 -6.26 2.30 -4.64
C VAL A 149 -7.65 2.63 -5.21
N ASP A 150 -8.14 1.77 -6.10
CA ASP A 150 -9.37 1.97 -6.88
C ASP A 150 -10.61 2.23 -6.03
N ALA A 151 -10.88 1.43 -5.00
CA ALA A 151 -12.08 1.56 -4.17
C ALA A 151 -12.24 2.95 -3.53
N PHE A 152 -11.15 3.59 -3.09
CA PHE A 152 -11.20 4.93 -2.50
C PHE A 152 -11.40 6.03 -3.54
N VAL A 153 -10.78 5.85 -4.72
CA VAL A 153 -10.98 6.78 -5.84
C VAL A 153 -12.40 6.69 -6.39
N GLU A 154 -12.98 5.48 -6.42
CA GLU A 154 -14.37 5.26 -6.80
C GLU A 154 -15.34 5.91 -5.81
N ALA A 155 -15.11 5.81 -4.50
CA ALA A 155 -15.92 6.51 -3.50
C ALA A 155 -15.92 8.02 -3.73
N LEU A 156 -14.77 8.60 -3.99
CA LEU A 156 -14.64 10.03 -4.32
C LEU A 156 -15.38 10.37 -5.62
N SER A 157 -15.33 9.51 -6.64
CA SER A 157 -15.98 9.74 -7.94
C SER A 157 -17.50 9.82 -7.87
N VAL A 158 -18.12 9.15 -6.89
CA VAL A 158 -19.56 9.22 -6.62
C VAL A 158 -19.92 10.26 -5.56
N GLY A 159 -18.97 11.12 -5.19
CA GLY A 159 -19.20 12.26 -4.29
C GLY A 159 -19.07 11.96 -2.80
N VAL A 160 -18.58 10.78 -2.41
CA VAL A 160 -18.32 10.43 -1.01
C VAL A 160 -17.00 11.05 -0.57
N SER A 161 -17.09 12.20 0.10
CA SER A 161 -15.91 13.02 0.48
C SER A 161 -16.01 13.67 1.86
N GLN A 162 -17.14 13.49 2.55
CA GLN A 162 -17.36 14.09 3.87
C GLN A 162 -17.59 13.02 4.94
N PRO A 163 -17.16 13.27 6.20
CA PRO A 163 -17.42 12.36 7.30
C PRO A 163 -18.90 11.99 7.41
N GLY A 164 -19.17 10.71 7.67
CA GLY A 164 -20.51 10.13 7.76
C GLY A 164 -21.11 9.69 6.42
N GLN A 165 -20.53 10.05 5.30
CA GLN A 165 -20.96 9.55 3.98
C GLN A 165 -20.45 8.13 3.76
N VAL A 166 -21.26 7.33 3.07
CA VAL A 166 -20.99 5.92 2.79
C VAL A 166 -21.22 5.64 1.30
N MET A 167 -20.28 4.96 0.67
CA MET A 167 -20.47 4.28 -0.61
C MET A 167 -20.73 2.81 -0.36
N LEU A 168 -21.76 2.25 -0.99
CA LEU A 168 -21.98 0.82 -1.07
C LEU A 168 -21.74 0.38 -2.53
N MET A 169 -20.73 -0.42 -2.75
CA MET A 169 -20.41 -0.98 -4.05
C MET A 169 -20.92 -2.43 -4.12
N TYR A 170 -21.76 -2.72 -5.10
CA TYR A 170 -22.26 -4.06 -5.39
C TYR A 170 -21.66 -4.55 -6.70
N GLY A 171 -20.71 -5.46 -6.62
CA GLY A 171 -20.07 -6.10 -7.77
C GLY A 171 -19.91 -7.60 -7.53
N SER A 172 -18.81 -8.18 -7.96
CA SER A 172 -18.43 -9.55 -7.62
C SER A 172 -18.22 -9.73 -6.11
N THR A 173 -17.90 -8.64 -5.43
CA THR A 173 -17.86 -8.50 -3.98
C THR A 173 -18.72 -7.32 -3.57
N MET A 174 -19.18 -7.31 -2.33
CA MET A 174 -19.82 -6.14 -1.73
C MET A 174 -18.79 -5.41 -0.88
N VAL A 175 -18.62 -4.11 -1.13
CA VAL A 175 -17.69 -3.26 -0.39
C VAL A 175 -18.44 -2.04 0.14
N ALA A 176 -18.23 -1.70 1.40
CA ALA A 176 -18.69 -0.46 2.01
C ALA A 176 -17.47 0.42 2.31
N VAL A 177 -17.48 1.65 1.82
CA VAL A 177 -16.49 2.67 2.15
C VAL A 177 -17.18 3.80 2.86
N GLN A 178 -16.78 4.05 4.10
CA GLN A 178 -17.29 5.15 4.93
C GLN A 178 -16.17 6.14 5.20
N ILE A 179 -16.46 7.43 5.07
CA ILE A 179 -15.56 8.49 5.47
C ILE A 179 -15.73 8.76 6.96
N SER A 180 -14.62 8.76 7.70
CA SER A 180 -14.54 9.14 9.10
C SER A 180 -13.68 10.39 9.26
N ASP A 181 -13.92 11.17 10.31
CA ASP A 181 -13.11 12.33 10.70
C ASP A 181 -11.90 11.96 11.58
N HIS A 182 -11.78 10.69 11.94
CA HIS A 182 -10.66 10.15 12.72
C HIS A 182 -10.36 8.72 12.30
N ALA A 183 -9.16 8.25 12.60
CA ALA A 183 -8.79 6.85 12.38
C ALA A 183 -9.61 5.94 13.29
N LEU A 184 -10.19 4.90 12.71
CA LEU A 184 -10.96 3.89 13.45
C LEU A 184 -10.09 2.66 13.71
N GLN A 185 -10.40 2.00 14.82
CA GLN A 185 -9.82 0.72 15.20
C GLN A 185 -10.93 -0.32 15.21
N GLY A 186 -10.72 -1.42 14.55
CA GLY A 186 -11.69 -2.51 14.53
C GLY A 186 -11.02 -3.87 14.36
N PRO A 187 -11.62 -4.94 14.91
CA PRO A 187 -11.14 -6.28 14.62
C PRO A 187 -11.27 -6.55 13.12
N SER A 188 -10.28 -7.21 12.54
CA SER A 188 -10.41 -7.79 11.20
C SER A 188 -11.55 -8.81 11.22
N LEU A 189 -12.48 -8.67 10.29
CA LEU A 189 -13.61 -9.58 10.10
C LEU A 189 -13.13 -10.90 9.46
#